data_fad07ca5f1cdf027f5b2af28667b31d7
#
_entry.id   fad07ca5f1cdf027f5b2af28667b31d7
#
_cell.length_a   1.000
_cell.length_b   1.000
_cell.length_c   1.000
_cell.angle_alpha   90.00
_cell.angle_beta   90.00
_cell.angle_gamma   90.00
#
_symmetry.space_group_name_H-M   'P 1'
#
loop_
_entity.id
_entity.type
_entity.pdbx_description
1 polymer ?
#
loop_
_entity_poly.entity_id
_entity_poly.type
_entity_poly.pdbx_seq_one_letter_code
_entity_poly.pdbx_strand_id
1 'polypeptide(L)'
;MRKEPKMTKDTIPEDFTLSLALVDALPVLFFGGSMILTGVLFGSRLFMLGAALCFWAGAAKVLWKIVVVTRKKNIWWMFLQMRTVMPLGFLLMLLAVFVNRSGINLPSVFAAVLSFPSVLFFAIGIIGMVLMGVFAAKLDPADVRSNWIEQLTNAVAQASVFTGICFLL
;
A
#
# COMPACT_ATOMS: atom_id res chain seq x y z
N MET A 1 -6.96 17.99 24.94
CA MET A 1 -7.06 17.28 23.64
C MET A 1 -7.27 18.32 22.54
N ARG A 2 -6.24 18.63 21.78
CA ARG A 2 -6.37 19.51 20.59
C ARG A 2 -7.05 18.67 19.52
N LYS A 3 -8.26 19.03 19.10
CA LYS A 3 -8.91 18.40 17.94
C LYS A 3 -8.06 18.75 16.72
N GLU A 4 -7.50 17.72 16.08
CA GLU A 4 -6.79 17.87 14.81
C GLU A 4 -7.66 18.62 13.81
N PRO A 5 -7.11 19.58 13.05
CA PRO A 5 -7.82 20.17 11.94
C PRO A 5 -8.12 19.08 10.92
N LYS A 6 -9.39 18.66 10.83
CA LYS A 6 -9.81 17.72 9.79
C LYS A 6 -9.43 18.32 8.44
N MET A 7 -8.66 17.54 7.66
CA MET A 7 -8.29 17.92 6.31
C MET A 7 -9.55 18.24 5.51
N THR A 8 -9.68 19.49 5.06
CA THR A 8 -10.81 19.99 4.30
C THR A 8 -10.38 20.27 2.86
N LYS A 9 -11.36 20.53 1.97
CA LYS A 9 -11.11 20.84 0.57
C LYS A 9 -10.19 22.05 0.38
N ASP A 10 -10.21 22.98 1.31
CA ASP A 10 -9.49 24.26 1.25
C ASP A 10 -8.16 24.24 2.03
N THR A 11 -7.87 23.16 2.75
CA THR A 11 -6.61 23.00 3.48
C THR A 11 -5.51 22.48 2.55
N ILE A 12 -4.42 23.23 2.44
CA ILE A 12 -3.19 22.78 1.79
C ILE A 12 -2.23 22.39 2.93
N PRO A 13 -1.83 21.10 3.04
CA PRO A 13 -0.82 20.70 4.02
C PRO A 13 0.50 21.43 3.72
N GLU A 14 0.99 22.22 4.67
CA GLU A 14 2.21 23.03 4.50
C GLU A 14 3.47 22.16 4.59
N ASP A 15 3.40 21.02 5.28
CA ASP A 15 4.53 20.18 5.65
C ASP A 15 4.90 19.10 4.62
N PHE A 16 4.20 19.04 3.49
CA PHE A 16 4.53 18.08 2.44
C PHE A 16 5.74 18.54 1.64
N THR A 17 6.79 17.72 1.64
CA THR A 17 7.98 17.91 0.80
C THR A 17 7.93 16.97 -0.41
N LEU A 18 8.60 17.35 -1.50
CA LEU A 18 8.70 16.50 -2.69
C LEU A 18 9.39 15.17 -2.37
N SER A 19 10.43 15.19 -1.52
CA SER A 19 11.13 13.99 -1.08
C SER A 19 10.20 13.03 -0.34
N LEU A 20 9.32 13.53 0.54
CA LEU A 20 8.33 12.72 1.24
C LEU A 20 7.32 12.10 0.26
N ALA A 21 6.87 12.87 -0.73
CA ALA A 21 5.96 12.36 -1.77
C ALA A 21 6.62 11.27 -2.64
N LEU A 22 7.90 11.39 -2.96
CA LEU A 22 8.65 10.38 -3.71
C LEU A 22 8.88 9.10 -2.89
N VAL A 23 9.18 9.23 -1.59
CA VAL A 23 9.30 8.06 -0.70
C VAL A 23 7.96 7.36 -0.55
N ASP A 24 6.84 8.08 -0.49
CA ASP A 24 5.48 7.51 -0.46
C ASP A 24 5.12 6.74 -1.76
N ALA A 25 5.84 6.98 -2.86
CA ALA A 25 5.68 6.20 -4.09
C ALA A 25 6.28 4.79 -3.98
N LEU A 26 7.32 4.58 -3.16
CA LEU A 26 7.99 3.27 -3.04
C LEU A 26 7.05 2.15 -2.56
N PRO A 27 6.28 2.32 -1.47
CA PRO A 27 5.29 1.31 -1.07
C PRO A 27 4.29 0.98 -2.17
N VAL A 28 3.84 1.98 -2.93
CA VAL A 28 2.87 1.80 -4.02
C VAL A 28 3.47 0.96 -5.14
N LEU A 29 4.74 1.21 -5.51
CA LEU A 29 5.45 0.44 -6.53
C LEU A 29 5.69 -1.01 -6.09
N PHE A 30 6.18 -1.22 -4.87
CA PHE A 30 6.39 -2.58 -4.34
C PHE A 30 5.07 -3.34 -4.20
N PHE A 31 4.01 -2.68 -3.70
CA PHE A 31 2.68 -3.27 -3.66
C PHE A 31 2.19 -3.66 -5.05
N GLY A 32 2.29 -2.75 -6.03
CA GLY A 32 1.89 -3.01 -7.41
C GLY A 32 2.64 -4.20 -8.02
N GLY A 33 3.96 -4.24 -7.85
CA GLY A 33 4.79 -5.37 -8.27
C GLY A 33 4.38 -6.68 -7.61
N SER A 34 4.18 -6.68 -6.28
CA SER A 34 3.70 -7.83 -5.51
C SER A 34 2.38 -8.37 -6.06
N MET A 35 1.44 -7.48 -6.34
CA MET A 35 0.11 -7.88 -6.80
C MET A 35 0.11 -8.38 -8.23
N ILE A 36 0.95 -7.82 -9.12
CA ILE A 36 1.14 -8.34 -10.49
C ILE A 36 1.69 -9.76 -10.43
N LEU A 37 2.76 -9.99 -9.67
CA LEU A 37 3.37 -11.31 -9.53
C LEU A 37 2.37 -12.32 -8.94
N THR A 38 1.66 -11.96 -7.88
CA THR A 38 0.63 -12.80 -7.28
C THR A 38 -0.51 -13.11 -8.27
N GLY A 39 -0.93 -12.11 -9.05
CA GLY A 39 -1.96 -12.27 -10.07
C GLY A 39 -1.54 -13.24 -11.19
N VAL A 40 -0.27 -13.22 -11.58
CA VAL A 40 0.32 -14.17 -12.54
C VAL A 40 0.36 -15.57 -11.93
N LEU A 41 0.83 -15.72 -10.69
CA LEU A 41 0.87 -17.01 -9.97
C LEU A 41 -0.52 -17.64 -9.84
N PHE A 42 -1.55 -16.84 -9.59
CA PHE A 42 -2.93 -17.32 -9.45
C PHE A 42 -3.64 -17.50 -10.81
N GLY A 43 -3.08 -17.01 -11.91
CA GLY A 43 -3.71 -17.05 -13.23
C GLY A 43 -5.06 -16.33 -13.29
N SER A 44 -5.30 -15.37 -12.39
CA SER A 44 -6.62 -14.77 -12.18
C SER A 44 -6.70 -13.34 -12.71
N ARG A 45 -7.43 -13.14 -13.82
CA ARG A 45 -7.70 -11.80 -14.38
C ARG A 45 -8.47 -10.91 -13.41
N LEU A 46 -9.39 -11.49 -12.64
CA LEU A 46 -10.18 -10.75 -11.64
C LEU A 46 -9.28 -10.23 -10.51
N PHE A 47 -8.31 -11.04 -10.06
CA PHE A 47 -7.31 -10.62 -9.09
C PHE A 47 -6.47 -9.46 -9.63
N MET A 48 -5.99 -9.56 -10.88
CA MET A 48 -5.20 -8.49 -11.51
C MET A 48 -5.99 -7.19 -11.67
N LEU A 49 -7.29 -7.27 -11.95
CA LEU A 49 -8.16 -6.07 -12.01
C LEU A 49 -8.26 -5.40 -10.64
N GLY A 50 -8.50 -6.17 -9.57
CA GLY A 50 -8.52 -5.65 -8.20
C GLY A 50 -7.19 -5.01 -7.79
N ALA A 51 -6.09 -5.68 -8.14
CA ALA A 51 -4.73 -5.18 -7.92
C ALA A 51 -4.45 -3.86 -8.66
N ALA A 52 -4.86 -3.77 -9.92
CA ALA A 52 -4.74 -2.55 -10.72
C ALA A 52 -5.52 -1.37 -10.10
N LEU A 53 -6.73 -1.61 -9.59
CA LEU A 53 -7.51 -0.57 -8.90
C LEU A 53 -6.79 -0.09 -7.62
N CYS A 54 -6.25 -1.00 -6.82
CA CYS A 54 -5.49 -0.63 -5.63
C CYS A 54 -4.23 0.17 -5.98
N PHE A 55 -3.49 -0.27 -7.02
CA PHE A 55 -2.30 0.43 -7.50
C PHE A 55 -2.63 1.85 -7.96
N TRP A 56 -3.68 2.00 -8.79
CA TRP A 56 -4.13 3.32 -9.27
C TRP A 56 -4.59 4.22 -8.12
N ALA A 57 -5.28 3.68 -7.13
CA ALA A 57 -5.69 4.44 -5.95
C ALA A 57 -4.47 4.99 -5.19
N GLY A 58 -3.44 4.15 -4.98
CA GLY A 58 -2.18 4.56 -4.36
C GLY A 58 -1.42 5.59 -5.20
N ALA A 59 -1.26 5.33 -6.51
CA ALA A 59 -0.58 6.23 -7.44
C ALA A 59 -1.26 7.61 -7.52
N ALA A 60 -2.58 7.65 -7.58
CA ALA A 60 -3.33 8.91 -7.57
C ALA A 60 -3.11 9.71 -6.27
N LYS A 61 -2.99 9.03 -5.11
CA LYS A 61 -2.65 9.71 -3.84
C LYS A 61 -1.23 10.29 -3.86
N VAL A 62 -0.25 9.56 -4.39
CA VAL A 62 1.12 10.05 -4.55
C VAL A 62 1.15 11.27 -5.49
N LEU A 63 0.49 11.17 -6.64
CA LEU A 63 0.36 12.28 -7.58
C LEU A 63 -0.33 13.49 -6.94
N TRP A 64 -1.36 13.27 -6.13
CA TRP A 64 -2.00 14.33 -5.37
C TRP A 64 -1.00 15.05 -4.46
N LYS A 65 -0.17 14.32 -3.69
CA LYS A 65 0.88 14.92 -2.86
C LYS A 65 1.87 15.75 -3.69
N ILE A 66 2.32 15.22 -4.84
CA ILE A 66 3.21 15.94 -5.75
C ILE A 66 2.56 17.23 -6.24
N VAL A 67 1.30 17.20 -6.65
CA VAL A 67 0.56 18.40 -7.10
C VAL A 67 0.40 19.41 -5.98
N VAL A 68 0.10 18.96 -4.75
CA VAL A 68 0.02 19.84 -3.58
C VAL A 68 1.35 20.56 -3.35
N VAL A 69 2.46 19.83 -3.39
CA VAL A 69 3.81 20.41 -3.15
C VAL A 69 4.21 21.38 -4.27
N THR A 70 4.03 20.97 -5.53
CA THR A 70 4.57 21.71 -6.69
C THR A 70 3.67 22.84 -7.16
N ARG A 71 2.36 22.64 -7.10
CA ARG A 71 1.35 23.57 -7.65
C ARG A 71 0.57 24.30 -6.55
N LYS A 72 0.77 23.97 -5.29
CA LYS A 72 0.00 24.52 -4.14
C LYS A 72 -1.52 24.43 -4.37
N LYS A 73 -1.95 23.35 -5.07
CA LYS A 73 -3.34 23.14 -5.43
C LYS A 73 -3.85 21.82 -4.87
N ASN A 74 -4.93 21.91 -4.09
CA ASN A 74 -5.56 20.72 -3.50
C ASN A 74 -6.60 20.15 -4.47
N ILE A 75 -6.29 19.03 -5.12
CA ILE A 75 -7.24 18.31 -5.98
C ILE A 75 -7.94 17.26 -5.12
N TRP A 76 -8.96 17.69 -4.41
CA TRP A 76 -9.66 16.92 -3.36
C TRP A 76 -10.16 15.53 -3.80
N TRP A 77 -10.62 15.37 -5.04
CA TRP A 77 -11.10 14.08 -5.51
C TRP A 77 -9.98 13.04 -5.62
N MET A 78 -8.73 13.42 -5.93
CA MET A 78 -7.59 12.51 -5.96
C MET A 78 -7.28 11.95 -4.56
N PHE A 79 -7.56 12.72 -3.53
CA PHE A 79 -7.45 12.27 -2.14
C PHE A 79 -8.61 11.36 -1.75
N LEU A 80 -9.85 11.74 -2.09
CA LEU A 80 -11.06 11.01 -1.67
C LEU A 80 -11.20 9.66 -2.36
N GLN A 81 -10.82 9.54 -3.64
CA GLN A 81 -11.01 8.33 -4.43
C GLN A 81 -10.37 7.10 -3.78
N MET A 82 -9.25 7.27 -3.07
CA MET A 82 -8.57 6.18 -2.37
C MET A 82 -9.48 5.47 -1.36
N ARG A 83 -10.35 6.23 -0.68
CA ARG A 83 -11.27 5.68 0.33
C ARG A 83 -12.32 4.74 -0.25
N THR A 84 -12.59 4.82 -1.56
CA THR A 84 -13.58 3.98 -2.25
C THR A 84 -12.91 2.96 -3.16
N VAL A 85 -11.95 3.41 -3.98
CA VAL A 85 -11.31 2.57 -5.01
C VAL A 85 -10.44 1.50 -4.38
N MET A 86 -9.67 1.82 -3.33
CA MET A 86 -8.79 0.85 -2.68
C MET A 86 -9.56 -0.29 -1.99
N PRO A 87 -10.59 -0.04 -1.15
CA PRO A 87 -11.41 -1.13 -0.60
C PRO A 87 -12.12 -1.96 -1.67
N LEU A 88 -12.59 -1.33 -2.76
CA LEU A 88 -13.19 -2.05 -3.89
C LEU A 88 -12.18 -2.98 -4.56
N GLY A 89 -10.95 -2.50 -4.80
CA GLY A 89 -9.88 -3.32 -5.34
C GLY A 89 -9.54 -4.50 -4.45
N PHE A 90 -9.42 -4.30 -3.13
CA PHE A 90 -9.20 -5.38 -2.17
C PHE A 90 -10.35 -6.39 -2.17
N LEU A 91 -11.60 -5.93 -2.22
CA LEU A 91 -12.77 -6.81 -2.28
C LEU A 91 -12.75 -7.69 -3.54
N LEU A 92 -12.37 -7.12 -4.70
CA LEU A 92 -12.22 -7.87 -5.94
C LEU A 92 -11.10 -8.91 -5.85
N MET A 93 -9.96 -8.59 -5.22
CA MET A 93 -8.89 -9.56 -5.00
C MET A 93 -9.34 -10.71 -4.08
N LEU A 94 -10.03 -10.41 -2.99
CA LEU A 94 -10.59 -11.45 -2.11
C LEU A 94 -11.61 -12.32 -2.83
N LEU A 95 -12.50 -11.71 -3.60
CA LEU A 95 -13.46 -12.43 -4.42
C LEU A 95 -12.77 -13.33 -5.45
N ALA A 96 -11.69 -12.84 -6.08
CA ALA A 96 -10.91 -13.62 -7.03
C ALA A 96 -10.28 -14.85 -6.39
N VAL A 97 -9.71 -14.73 -5.19
CA VAL A 97 -9.17 -15.87 -4.43
C VAL A 97 -10.27 -16.88 -4.11
N PHE A 98 -11.43 -16.39 -3.69
CA PHE A 98 -12.57 -17.26 -3.38
C PHE A 98 -13.10 -18.02 -4.59
N VAL A 99 -13.26 -17.34 -5.73
CA VAL A 99 -13.75 -17.91 -6.98
C VAL A 99 -12.75 -18.90 -7.56
N ASN A 100 -11.45 -18.61 -7.49
CA ASN A 100 -10.41 -19.47 -8.05
C ASN A 100 -9.82 -20.47 -7.04
N ARG A 101 -10.44 -20.64 -5.88
CA ARG A 101 -9.92 -21.47 -4.79
C ARG A 101 -9.59 -22.91 -5.18
N SER A 102 -10.32 -23.49 -6.14
CA SER A 102 -10.09 -24.85 -6.64
C SER A 102 -8.83 -24.96 -7.52
N GLY A 103 -8.39 -23.86 -8.12
CA GLY A 103 -7.16 -23.78 -8.93
C GLY A 103 -5.92 -23.39 -8.11
N ILE A 104 -6.10 -22.91 -6.88
CA ILE A 104 -5.00 -22.50 -6.00
C ILE A 104 -4.71 -23.61 -5.00
N ASN A 105 -3.52 -24.21 -5.10
CA ASN A 105 -3.07 -25.19 -4.11
C ASN A 105 -2.60 -24.46 -2.84
N LEU A 106 -3.54 -24.12 -1.95
CA LEU A 106 -3.25 -23.39 -0.71
C LEU A 106 -2.16 -24.06 0.15
N PRO A 107 -2.17 -25.39 0.39
CA PRO A 107 -1.09 -26.06 1.13
C PRO A 107 0.30 -25.79 0.53
N SER A 108 0.44 -25.86 -0.79
CA SER A 108 1.71 -25.59 -1.47
C SER A 108 2.12 -24.12 -1.33
N VAL A 109 1.17 -23.18 -1.45
CA VAL A 109 1.43 -21.75 -1.23
C VAL A 109 1.90 -21.50 0.19
N PHE A 110 1.23 -22.07 1.19
CA PHE A 110 1.66 -21.95 2.61
C PHE A 110 3.04 -22.55 2.84
N ALA A 111 3.32 -23.72 2.30
CA ALA A 111 4.64 -24.37 2.41
C ALA A 111 5.74 -23.47 1.80
N ALA A 112 5.49 -22.88 0.63
CA ALA A 112 6.42 -21.98 -0.03
C ALA A 112 6.65 -20.67 0.77
N VAL A 113 5.58 -20.07 1.29
CA VAL A 113 5.67 -18.86 2.14
C VAL A 113 6.47 -19.14 3.42
N LEU A 114 6.32 -20.33 4.01
CA LEU A 114 7.04 -20.74 5.22
C LEU A 114 8.45 -21.26 4.95
N SER A 115 8.85 -21.42 3.68
CA SER A 115 10.20 -21.84 3.33
C SER A 115 11.21 -20.69 3.48
N PHE A 116 12.48 -21.05 3.77
CA PHE A 116 13.57 -20.08 3.75
C PHE A 116 14.00 -19.82 2.29
N PRO A 117 14.26 -18.54 1.87
CA PRO A 117 14.30 -17.33 2.69
C PRO A 117 12.95 -16.56 2.74
N SER A 118 11.91 -16.97 2.03
CA SER A 118 10.62 -16.28 1.91
C SER A 118 10.01 -15.92 3.27
N VAL A 119 10.05 -16.85 4.23
CA VAL A 119 9.47 -16.67 5.57
C VAL A 119 10.03 -15.45 6.29
N LEU A 120 11.33 -15.16 6.14
CA LEU A 120 11.94 -13.97 6.77
C LEU A 120 11.36 -12.67 6.20
N PHE A 121 11.24 -12.61 4.88
CA PHE A 121 10.71 -11.43 4.21
C PHE A 121 9.22 -11.21 4.52
N PHE A 122 8.42 -12.26 4.54
CA PHE A 122 7.03 -12.15 4.97
C PHE A 122 6.89 -11.76 6.43
N ALA A 123 7.74 -12.30 7.32
CA ALA A 123 7.75 -11.90 8.74
C ALA A 123 8.07 -10.40 8.92
N ILE A 124 9.10 -9.89 8.23
CA ILE A 124 9.45 -8.45 8.23
C ILE A 124 8.27 -7.62 7.69
N GLY A 125 7.63 -8.06 6.59
CA GLY A 125 6.48 -7.39 6.02
C GLY A 125 5.30 -7.31 7.00
N ILE A 126 4.96 -8.42 7.67
CA ILE A 126 3.89 -8.49 8.67
C ILE A 126 4.20 -7.57 9.87
N ILE A 127 5.42 -7.63 10.41
CA ILE A 127 5.84 -6.75 11.50
C ILE A 127 5.70 -5.28 11.09
N GLY A 128 6.17 -4.93 9.89
CA GLY A 128 6.05 -3.58 9.36
C GLY A 128 4.59 -3.12 9.24
N MET A 129 3.67 -3.96 8.75
CA MET A 129 2.24 -3.64 8.67
C MET A 129 1.61 -3.45 10.05
N VAL A 130 1.99 -4.27 11.04
CA VAL A 130 1.54 -4.10 12.44
C VAL A 130 2.05 -2.77 13.00
N LEU A 131 3.32 -2.44 12.77
CA LEU A 131 3.89 -1.14 13.19
C LEU A 131 3.16 0.04 12.55
N MET A 132 2.79 -0.06 11.27
CA MET A 132 1.98 0.97 10.59
C MET A 132 0.63 1.19 11.30
N GLY A 133 -0.04 0.14 11.74
CA GLY A 133 -1.27 0.24 12.54
C GLY A 133 -1.03 0.96 13.88
N VAL A 134 0.09 0.67 14.55
CA VAL A 134 0.47 1.35 15.80
C VAL A 134 0.79 2.82 15.57
N PHE A 135 1.51 3.13 14.48
CA PHE A 135 1.88 4.50 14.11
C PHE A 135 0.65 5.34 13.79
N ALA A 136 -0.27 4.80 13.00
CA ALA A 136 -1.54 5.48 12.69
C ALA A 136 -2.36 5.84 13.94
N ALA A 137 -2.20 5.09 15.04
CA ALA A 137 -2.89 5.36 16.30
C ALA A 137 -2.12 6.29 17.27
N LYS A 138 -0.78 6.38 17.14
CA LYS A 138 0.08 7.02 18.13
C LYS A 138 0.88 8.21 17.63
N LEU A 139 1.21 8.25 16.33
CA LEU A 139 1.99 9.34 15.77
C LEU A 139 1.10 10.51 15.37
N ASP A 140 1.66 11.71 15.47
CA ASP A 140 0.99 12.93 15.02
C ASP A 140 1.15 13.06 13.48
N PRO A 141 0.05 12.99 12.71
CA PRO A 141 0.11 13.13 11.26
C PRO A 141 0.52 14.54 10.80
N ALA A 142 0.51 15.53 11.69
CA ALA A 142 1.01 16.87 11.40
C ALA A 142 2.53 16.99 11.59
N ASP A 143 3.19 16.03 12.26
CA ASP A 143 4.64 16.06 12.47
C ASP A 143 5.39 15.43 11.30
N VAL A 144 6.33 16.17 10.72
CA VAL A 144 7.17 15.76 9.59
C VAL A 144 7.97 14.49 9.91
N ARG A 145 8.51 14.38 11.12
CA ARG A 145 9.30 13.22 11.56
C ARG A 145 8.43 11.97 11.64
N SER A 146 7.22 12.10 12.17
CA SER A 146 6.22 11.02 12.22
C SER A 146 5.88 10.52 10.82
N ASN A 147 5.64 11.43 9.88
CA ASN A 147 5.39 11.09 8.48
C ASN A 147 6.55 10.32 7.84
N TRP A 148 7.81 10.71 8.09
CA TRP A 148 8.98 10.00 7.59
C TRP A 148 9.09 8.59 8.16
N ILE A 149 8.87 8.42 9.48
CA ILE A 149 8.89 7.11 10.14
C ILE A 149 7.85 6.19 9.51
N GLU A 150 6.62 6.67 9.32
CA GLU A 150 5.54 5.91 8.68
C GLU A 150 5.91 5.50 7.25
N GLN A 151 6.36 6.45 6.42
CA GLN A 151 6.64 6.16 5.02
C GLN A 151 7.83 5.20 4.83
N LEU A 152 8.89 5.37 5.60
CA LEU A 152 10.03 4.46 5.55
C LEU A 152 9.67 3.06 6.03
N THR A 153 8.91 2.95 7.12
CA THR A 153 8.44 1.65 7.63
C THR A 153 7.54 0.96 6.61
N ASN A 154 6.61 1.70 5.99
CA ASN A 154 5.76 1.16 4.95
C ASN A 154 6.56 0.71 3.72
N ALA A 155 7.55 1.50 3.29
CA ALA A 155 8.42 1.15 2.17
C ALA A 155 9.20 -0.15 2.44
N VAL A 156 9.79 -0.29 3.63
CA VAL A 156 10.49 -1.52 4.04
C VAL A 156 9.54 -2.71 4.11
N ALA A 157 8.36 -2.53 4.69
CA ALA A 157 7.35 -3.59 4.79
C ALA A 157 6.92 -4.10 3.40
N GLN A 158 6.57 -3.19 2.49
CA GLN A 158 6.13 -3.53 1.13
C GLN A 158 7.28 -4.11 0.28
N ALA A 159 8.50 -3.58 0.41
CA ALA A 159 9.68 -4.14 -0.25
C ALA A 159 9.96 -5.57 0.22
N SER A 160 9.81 -5.84 1.53
CA SER A 160 9.99 -7.17 2.08
C SER A 160 8.94 -8.14 1.53
N VAL A 161 7.65 -7.77 1.54
CA VAL A 161 6.59 -8.61 0.94
C VAL A 161 6.87 -8.89 -0.53
N PHE A 162 7.26 -7.86 -1.31
CA PHE A 162 7.62 -8.01 -2.72
C PHE A 162 8.76 -9.01 -2.90
N THR A 163 9.83 -8.87 -2.12
CA THR A 163 10.98 -9.78 -2.15
C THR A 163 10.58 -11.20 -1.77
N GLY A 164 9.76 -11.35 -0.73
CA GLY A 164 9.22 -12.65 -0.32
C GLY A 164 8.45 -13.34 -1.45
N ILE A 165 7.62 -12.59 -2.19
CA ILE A 165 6.88 -13.12 -3.35
C ILE A 165 7.83 -13.49 -4.50
N CYS A 166 8.90 -12.73 -4.74
CA CYS A 166 9.90 -13.08 -5.76
C CYS A 166 10.56 -14.44 -5.49
N PHE A 167 10.71 -14.84 -4.24
CA PHE A 167 11.24 -16.16 -3.87
C PHE A 167 10.21 -17.30 -4.00
N LEU A 168 8.94 -16.99 -4.30
CA LEU A 168 7.92 -18.00 -4.59
C LEU A 168 7.86 -18.38 -6.09
N LEU A 169 8.52 -17.59 -6.95
CA LEU A 169 8.61 -17.80 -8.41
C LEU A 169 9.76 -18.73 -8.76
#